data_0515fc387f2ace1e9362d4b8ed3bdff5
#
_entry.id   0515fc387f2ace1e9362d4b8ed3bdff5
#
_cell.length_a   1.000
_cell.length_b   1.000
_cell.length_c   1.000
_cell.angle_alpha   90.00
_cell.angle_beta   90.00
_cell.angle_gamma   90.00
#
_symmetry.space_group_name_H-M   'P 1'
#
loop_
_entity.id
_entity.type
_entity.pdbx_description
1 polymer ?
#
loop_
_entity_poly.entity_id
_entity_poly.type
_entity_poly.pdbx_seq_one_letter_code
_entity_poly.pdbx_strand_id
1 'polypeptide(L)'
;LGYFEASGRLALGSGMVAVSCDAKIIGEAIQDGRIRVDSLHFSGGNPACHRLKADKLPWSGSVLSLDRLQLDGVTVVIKSLLFGGVCGPRSIQATIDASAAALHFPRTPLPPDCRLEGTVKFTPALKVRP
;
A
#
# COMPACT_ATOMS: atom_id res chain seq x y z
N LEU A 1 -5.58 -4.03 -18.12
CA LEU A 1 -6.38 -5.17 -17.67
C LEU A 1 -5.49 -6.34 -17.37
N GLY A 2 -5.56 -6.85 -16.17
CA GLY A 2 -4.83 -8.02 -15.75
C GLY A 2 -4.19 -7.84 -14.39
N TYR A 3 -3.56 -8.91 -13.95
CA TYR A 3 -2.93 -8.94 -12.63
C TYR A 3 -1.62 -8.15 -12.64
N PHE A 4 -1.33 -7.52 -11.52
CA PHE A 4 -0.07 -6.82 -11.33
C PHE A 4 0.55 -7.20 -9.99
N GLU A 5 1.86 -7.01 -9.92
CA GLU A 5 2.62 -7.14 -8.70
C GLU A 5 3.47 -5.88 -8.54
N ALA A 6 3.52 -5.37 -7.33
CA ALA A 6 4.38 -4.22 -7.02
C ALA A 6 5.15 -4.52 -5.75
N SER A 7 6.43 -4.18 -5.75
CA SER A 7 7.31 -4.45 -4.63
C SER A 7 8.17 -3.24 -4.33
N GLY A 8 8.48 -3.06 -3.06
CA GLY A 8 9.31 -1.95 -2.63
C GLY A 8 9.41 -1.91 -1.12
N ARG A 9 9.59 -0.71 -0.59
CA ARG A 9 9.68 -0.51 0.85
C ARG A 9 8.61 0.47 1.29
N LEU A 10 7.85 0.05 2.30
CA LEU A 10 6.87 0.89 2.95
C LEU A 10 7.21 1.02 4.43
N ALA A 11 7.14 2.24 4.94
CA ALA A 11 7.30 2.50 6.36
C ALA A 11 5.92 2.69 6.98
N LEU A 12 5.69 1.99 8.08
CA LEU A 12 4.50 2.18 8.89
C LEU A 12 4.93 2.74 10.23
N GLY A 13 4.36 3.88 10.58
CA GLY A 13 4.60 4.53 11.86
C GLY A 13 3.36 4.51 12.72
N SER A 14 3.56 4.42 14.03
CA SER A 14 2.50 4.55 15.03
C SER A 14 3.10 5.23 16.25
N GLY A 15 2.56 6.40 16.60
CA GLY A 15 3.18 7.21 17.64
C GLY A 15 4.60 7.61 17.26
N MET A 16 5.55 7.35 18.15
CA MET A 16 6.97 7.66 17.93
C MET A 16 7.76 6.52 17.27
N VAL A 17 7.09 5.40 17.00
CA VAL A 17 7.74 4.23 16.43
C VAL A 17 7.42 4.15 14.95
N ALA A 18 8.44 3.87 14.13
CA ALA A 18 8.26 3.61 12.72
C ALA A 18 9.12 2.43 12.32
N VAL A 19 8.59 1.60 11.43
CA VAL A 19 9.31 0.46 10.89
C VAL A 19 9.21 0.48 9.38
N SER A 20 10.36 0.29 8.72
CA SER A 20 10.43 0.18 7.26
C SER A 20 10.52 -1.28 6.89
N CYS A 21 9.62 -1.73 6.04
CA CYS A 21 9.50 -3.12 5.66
C CYS A 21 9.52 -3.29 4.16
N ASP A 22 9.96 -4.46 3.71
CA ASP A 22 9.71 -4.86 2.34
C ASP A 22 8.22 -5.09 2.18
N ALA A 23 7.66 -4.64 1.08
CA ALA A 23 6.24 -4.75 0.82
C ALA A 23 6.01 -5.32 -0.57
N LYS A 24 5.05 -6.22 -0.66
CA LYS A 24 4.64 -6.82 -1.93
C LYS A 24 3.13 -6.70 -2.06
N ILE A 25 2.71 -6.04 -3.12
CA ILE A 25 1.31 -5.81 -3.42
C ILE A 25 0.94 -6.65 -4.63
N ILE A 26 -0.15 -7.40 -4.54
CA ILE A 26 -0.71 -8.14 -5.66
C ILE A 26 -2.15 -7.69 -5.85
N GLY A 27 -2.52 -7.41 -7.08
CA GLY A 27 -3.86 -6.98 -7.39
C GLY A 27 -4.20 -7.15 -8.85
N GLU A 28 -5.29 -6.55 -9.26
CA GLU A 28 -5.78 -6.62 -10.62
C GLU A 28 -6.21 -5.24 -11.09
N ALA A 29 -5.79 -4.91 -12.31
CA ALA A 29 -6.29 -3.74 -13.00
C ALA A 29 -7.60 -4.13 -13.70
N ILE A 30 -8.66 -3.41 -13.39
CA ILE A 30 -10.02 -3.65 -13.88
C ILE A 30 -10.35 -2.54 -14.89
N GLN A 31 -11.47 -2.68 -15.58
CA GLN A 31 -11.90 -1.68 -16.57
C GLN A 31 -12.18 -0.33 -15.92
N ASP A 32 -12.10 0.72 -16.72
CA ASP A 32 -12.47 2.10 -16.37
C ASP A 32 -11.59 2.72 -15.27
N GLY A 33 -10.30 2.39 -15.28
CA GLY A 33 -9.35 2.98 -14.34
C GLY A 33 -9.50 2.49 -12.92
N ARG A 34 -10.21 1.39 -12.72
CA ARG A 34 -10.35 0.78 -11.39
C ARG A 34 -9.29 -0.28 -11.17
N ILE A 35 -8.87 -0.40 -9.92
CA ILE A 35 -7.96 -1.46 -9.51
C ILE A 35 -8.49 -2.12 -8.26
N ARG A 36 -8.00 -3.33 -8.01
CA ARG A 36 -8.28 -4.06 -6.79
C ARG A 36 -6.97 -4.54 -6.22
N VAL A 37 -6.74 -4.29 -4.94
CA VAL A 37 -5.59 -4.84 -4.22
C VAL A 37 -6.04 -6.08 -3.49
N ASP A 38 -5.52 -7.23 -3.87
CA ASP A 38 -5.90 -8.51 -3.29
C ASP A 38 -5.04 -8.88 -2.09
N SER A 39 -3.77 -8.47 -2.10
CA SER A 39 -2.89 -8.72 -0.96
C SER A 39 -1.82 -7.65 -0.84
N LEU A 40 -1.40 -7.43 0.39
CA LEU A 40 -0.21 -6.64 0.73
C LEU A 40 0.51 -7.43 1.82
N HIS A 41 1.72 -7.85 1.51
CA HIS A 41 2.53 -8.64 2.42
C HIS A 41 3.77 -7.86 2.85
N PHE A 42 3.95 -7.76 4.16
CA PHE A 42 5.12 -7.11 4.75
C PHE A 42 6.13 -8.17 5.17
N SER A 43 7.40 -7.91 4.88
CA SER A 43 8.50 -8.80 5.25
C SER A 43 9.77 -7.98 5.47
N GLY A 44 10.88 -8.63 5.70
CA GLY A 44 12.17 -7.98 5.85
C GLY A 44 12.91 -8.42 7.11
N GLY A 45 14.09 -7.84 7.32
CA GLY A 45 14.97 -8.20 8.42
C GLY A 45 14.50 -7.74 9.80
N ASN A 46 13.62 -6.76 9.86
CA ASN A 46 13.09 -6.30 11.13
C ASN A 46 11.94 -7.20 11.58
N PRO A 47 12.03 -7.84 12.76
CA PRO A 47 10.95 -8.74 13.22
C PRO A 47 9.58 -8.08 13.30
N ALA A 48 9.52 -6.77 13.52
CA ALA A 48 8.24 -6.04 13.57
C ALA A 48 7.48 -6.12 12.24
N CYS A 49 8.17 -6.30 11.12
CA CYS A 49 7.52 -6.42 9.83
C CYS A 49 6.59 -7.62 9.74
N HIS A 50 6.89 -8.71 10.45
CA HIS A 50 6.05 -9.90 10.48
C HIS A 50 4.78 -9.71 11.31
N ARG A 51 4.68 -8.63 12.05
CA ARG A 51 3.52 -8.31 12.88
C ARG A 51 2.53 -7.38 12.18
N LEU A 52 2.86 -6.93 10.98
CA LEU A 52 1.99 -6.07 10.19
C LEU A 52 1.18 -6.92 9.24
N LYS A 53 -0.14 -6.73 9.26
CA LYS A 53 -1.06 -7.47 8.39
C LYS A 53 -2.02 -6.49 7.72
N ALA A 54 -2.08 -6.55 6.40
CA ALA A 54 -3.15 -5.88 5.68
C ALA A 54 -4.47 -6.56 6.01
N ASP A 55 -5.50 -5.79 6.26
CA ASP A 55 -6.81 -6.31 6.65
C ASP A 55 -7.90 -5.69 5.77
N LYS A 56 -9.08 -6.30 5.83
CA LYS A 56 -10.25 -5.88 5.04
C LYS A 56 -9.98 -5.85 3.53
N LEU A 57 -9.16 -6.78 3.09
CA LEU A 57 -8.91 -6.99 1.65
C LEU A 57 -10.11 -7.70 1.01
N PRO A 58 -10.35 -7.50 -0.28
CA PRO A 58 -9.59 -6.65 -1.19
C PRO A 58 -9.91 -5.17 -1.00
N TRP A 59 -8.93 -4.32 -1.29
CA TRP A 59 -9.15 -2.88 -1.31
C TRP A 59 -9.46 -2.43 -2.73
N SER A 60 -10.46 -1.58 -2.88
CA SER A 60 -10.79 -0.97 -4.17
C SER A 60 -9.93 0.25 -4.40
N GLY A 61 -9.60 0.52 -5.65
CA GLY A 61 -8.88 1.71 -6.02
C GLY A 61 -9.35 2.28 -7.33
N SER A 62 -8.96 3.52 -7.56
CA SER A 62 -9.31 4.24 -8.79
C SER A 62 -8.13 5.10 -9.24
N VAL A 63 -7.86 5.08 -10.53
CA VAL A 63 -6.92 6.01 -11.15
C VAL A 63 -7.67 7.33 -11.33
N LEU A 64 -7.25 8.36 -10.59
CA LEU A 64 -7.90 9.67 -10.63
C LEU A 64 -7.40 10.52 -11.80
N SER A 65 -6.13 10.34 -12.16
CA SER A 65 -5.47 11.03 -13.26
C SER A 65 -4.25 10.23 -13.69
N LEU A 66 -3.50 10.73 -14.66
CA LEU A 66 -2.31 10.04 -15.16
C LEU A 66 -1.23 9.86 -14.09
N ASP A 67 -1.27 10.66 -13.05
CA ASP A 67 -0.25 10.66 -11.99
C ASP A 67 -0.82 10.42 -10.58
N ARG A 68 -2.09 10.07 -10.45
CA ARG A 68 -2.70 9.93 -9.13
C ARG A 68 -3.64 8.75 -9.05
N LEU A 69 -3.49 8.00 -7.96
CA LEU A 69 -4.28 6.82 -7.65
C LEU A 69 -4.88 6.98 -6.25
N GLN A 70 -6.10 6.53 -6.06
CA GLN A 70 -6.71 6.45 -4.74
C GLN A 70 -6.99 4.99 -4.39
N LEU A 71 -6.68 4.60 -3.16
CA LEU A 71 -7.04 3.31 -2.58
C LEU A 71 -8.03 3.53 -1.44
N ASP A 72 -9.09 2.76 -1.42
CA ASP A 72 -10.15 2.88 -0.41
C ASP A 72 -10.10 1.74 0.58
N GLY A 73 -10.46 2.05 1.82
CA GLY A 73 -10.59 1.06 2.86
C GLY A 73 -9.26 0.50 3.38
N VAL A 74 -8.16 1.20 3.15
CA VAL A 74 -6.82 0.73 3.54
C VAL A 74 -6.77 0.55 5.04
N THR A 75 -6.44 -0.67 5.46
CA THR A 75 -6.42 -1.07 6.86
C THR A 75 -5.21 -1.96 7.11
N VAL A 76 -4.43 -1.63 8.13
CA VAL A 76 -3.28 -2.43 8.56
C VAL A 76 -3.44 -2.74 10.03
N VAL A 77 -3.32 -4.00 10.38
CA VAL A 77 -3.36 -4.46 11.77
C VAL A 77 -1.94 -4.69 12.25
N ILE A 78 -1.63 -4.15 13.42
CA ILE A 78 -0.36 -4.37 14.09
C ILE A 78 -0.59 -5.44 15.17
N LYS A 79 -0.02 -6.62 14.97
CA LYS A 79 -0.13 -7.72 15.94
C LYS A 79 1.06 -7.66 16.87
N SER A 80 0.87 -7.03 18.02
CA SER A 80 1.89 -6.93 19.05
C SER A 80 1.25 -7.12 20.42
N LEU A 81 1.96 -7.76 21.34
CA LEU A 81 1.48 -7.96 22.70
C LEU A 81 1.38 -6.65 23.48
N LEU A 82 2.21 -5.67 23.14
CA LEU A 82 2.30 -4.41 23.88
C LEU A 82 1.69 -3.23 23.12
N PHE A 83 1.71 -3.26 21.78
CA PHE A 83 1.34 -2.12 20.95
C PHE A 83 0.40 -2.51 19.81
N GLY A 84 -0.38 -3.56 20.00
CA GLY A 84 -1.33 -3.99 19.01
C GLY A 84 -2.37 -2.92 18.72
N GLY A 85 -2.84 -2.88 17.48
CA GLY A 85 -3.85 -1.92 17.10
C GLY A 85 -4.23 -2.05 15.64
N VAL A 86 -5.22 -1.25 15.25
CA VAL A 86 -5.73 -1.20 13.88
C VAL A 86 -5.49 0.21 13.33
N CYS A 87 -4.87 0.28 12.17
CA CYS A 87 -4.64 1.52 11.43
C CYS A 87 -5.63 1.57 10.27
N GLY A 88 -6.44 2.60 10.23
CA GLY A 88 -7.52 2.73 9.25
C GLY A 88 -8.84 2.18 9.77
N PRO A 89 -9.83 1.95 8.88
CA PRO A 89 -9.76 2.11 7.42
C PRO A 89 -9.71 3.57 6.97
N ARG A 90 -9.09 3.80 5.84
CA ARG A 90 -9.05 5.13 5.24
C ARG A 90 -8.78 5.06 3.75
N SER A 91 -9.32 6.03 3.01
CA SER A 91 -8.92 6.25 1.62
C SER A 91 -7.61 7.03 1.60
N ILE A 92 -6.65 6.56 0.82
CA ILE A 92 -5.34 7.20 0.67
C ILE A 92 -5.03 7.42 -0.80
N GLN A 93 -4.15 8.37 -1.07
CA GLN A 93 -3.74 8.66 -2.43
C GLN A 93 -2.25 8.40 -2.62
N ALA A 94 -1.88 7.91 -3.79
CA ALA A 94 -0.52 7.68 -4.20
C ALA A 94 -0.25 8.40 -5.51
N THR A 95 0.99 8.79 -5.71
CA THR A 95 1.45 9.37 -6.97
C THR A 95 1.95 8.25 -7.88
N ILE A 96 1.52 8.29 -9.15
CA ILE A 96 1.98 7.36 -10.17
C ILE A 96 3.15 8.00 -10.90
N ASP A 97 4.31 7.33 -10.89
CA ASP A 97 5.45 7.72 -11.71
C ASP A 97 5.58 6.71 -12.84
N ALA A 98 5.02 7.05 -14.00
CA ALA A 98 5.00 6.15 -15.14
C ALA A 98 6.39 5.86 -15.67
N SER A 99 7.30 6.84 -15.61
CA SER A 99 8.66 6.66 -16.13
C SER A 99 9.48 5.66 -15.31
N ALA A 100 9.21 5.57 -14.01
CA ALA A 100 9.86 4.62 -13.11
C ALA A 100 9.04 3.37 -12.85
N ALA A 101 7.83 3.29 -13.42
CA ALA A 101 6.86 2.23 -13.13
C ALA A 101 6.62 2.08 -11.62
N ALA A 102 6.43 3.20 -10.93
CA ALA A 102 6.39 3.24 -9.48
C ALA A 102 5.12 3.91 -8.96
N LEU A 103 4.70 3.49 -7.77
CA LEU A 103 3.72 4.17 -6.94
C LEU A 103 4.43 4.75 -5.74
N HIS A 104 4.27 6.04 -5.52
CA HIS A 104 4.83 6.73 -4.38
C HIS A 104 3.73 7.11 -3.42
N PHE A 105 3.83 6.60 -2.19
CA PHE A 105 2.93 6.95 -1.10
C PHE A 105 3.61 8.05 -0.28
N PRO A 106 3.11 9.30 -0.33
CA PRO A 106 3.62 10.32 0.56
C PRO A 106 3.24 9.95 2.00
N ARG A 107 3.84 10.64 2.96
CA ARG A 107 3.50 10.41 4.37
C ARG A 107 2.00 10.60 4.57
N THR A 108 1.28 9.50 4.77
CA THR A 108 -0.18 9.46 4.74
C THR A 108 -0.71 8.98 6.08
N PRO A 109 -1.59 9.76 6.74
CA PRO A 109 -2.17 9.30 8.00
C PRO A 109 -3.12 8.12 7.79
N LEU A 110 -3.04 7.15 8.69
CA LEU A 110 -4.00 6.07 8.85
C LEU A 110 -4.50 6.14 10.28
N PRO A 111 -5.70 6.71 10.52
CA PRO A 111 -6.17 6.89 11.89
C PRO A 111 -6.29 5.58 12.66
N PRO A 112 -6.23 5.62 14.00
CA PRO A 112 -6.16 6.84 14.81
C PRO A 112 -4.76 7.40 14.98
N ASP A 113 -3.70 6.60 14.83
CA ASP A 113 -2.37 7.05 15.21
C ASP A 113 -1.26 6.54 14.28
N CYS A 114 -1.64 6.06 13.10
CA CYS A 114 -0.67 5.47 12.18
C CYS A 114 -0.40 6.39 10.99
N ARG A 115 0.71 6.12 10.32
CA ARG A 115 1.06 6.76 9.07
C ARG A 115 1.82 5.77 8.17
N LEU A 116 1.58 5.88 6.89
CA LEU A 116 2.18 5.01 5.88
C LEU A 116 2.90 5.87 4.84
N GLU A 117 4.10 5.46 4.45
CA GLU A 117 4.84 6.11 3.37
C GLU A 117 5.81 5.16 2.70
N GLY A 118 6.17 5.45 1.47
CA GLY A 118 7.17 4.68 0.75
C GLY A 118 6.87 4.58 -0.73
N THR A 119 7.65 3.76 -1.41
CA THR A 119 7.56 3.58 -2.85
C THR A 119 7.59 2.11 -3.21
N VAL A 120 6.72 1.71 -4.11
CA VAL A 120 6.71 0.37 -4.69
C VAL A 120 6.80 0.47 -6.20
N LYS A 121 7.43 -0.52 -6.84
CA LYS A 121 7.59 -0.58 -8.28
C LYS A 121 6.85 -1.78 -8.83
N PHE A 122 6.19 -1.58 -9.97
CA PHE A 122 5.49 -2.65 -10.67
C PHE A 122 6.48 -3.61 -11.33
N THR A 123 6.20 -4.91 -11.23
CA THR A 123 6.99 -5.97 -11.83
C THR A 123 6.05 -7.04 -12.41
N PRO A 124 6.04 -7.30 -13.71
CA PRO A 124 6.65 -6.46 -14.74
C PRO A 124 6.00 -5.08 -14.79
N ALA A 125 6.69 -4.12 -15.38
CA ALA A 125 6.20 -2.75 -15.47
C ALA A 125 4.80 -2.74 -16.06
N LEU A 126 3.85 -2.17 -15.31
CA LEU A 126 2.48 -2.05 -15.79
C LEU A 126 2.45 -1.02 -16.90
N LYS A 127 2.02 -1.45 -18.10
CA LYS A 127 1.79 -0.51 -19.19
C LYS A 127 0.39 0.05 -19.02
N VAL A 128 0.32 1.30 -18.59
CA VAL A 128 -0.94 2.02 -18.57
C VAL A 128 -1.25 2.43 -19.98
N ARG A 129 -2.23 1.81 -20.57
CA ARG A 129 -2.72 2.22 -21.89
C ARG A 129 -3.83 3.23 -21.70
N PRO A 130 -3.79 4.30 -22.50
CA PRO A 130 -4.87 5.26 -22.50
C PRO A 130 -6.19 4.66 -22.98
#